data_9b57ec0bd4a4f2aea64e7021e5b13380
#
_entry.id   9b57ec0bd4a4f2aea64e7021e5b13380
#
_cell.length_a   1.000
_cell.length_b   1.000
_cell.length_c   1.000
_cell.angle_alpha   90.00
_cell.angle_beta   90.00
_cell.angle_gamma   90.00
#
_symmetry.space_group_name_H-M   'P 1'
#
loop_
_entity.id
_entity.type
_entity.pdbx_description
1 polymer ?
#
loop_
_entity_poly.entity_id
_entity_poly.type
_entity_poly.pdbx_seq_one_letter_code
_entity_poly.pdbx_strand_id
1 'polypeptide(L)'
;SLSEHARKPELVIGNAMGYMFFHEGSMTSYQDGKGDLNAWIGEKAKVSLGLDENEITDRLTIAGVMQGDADEFSEQSQSIYCDIDVLRAYLKKHAAQGNVLGQPLDKNGNAYTSWVYSSVVVEVGKMEDVEFVVKKLQDMGYQTTNMKEYRDTAMRTVRMLELLLGGIG
;
A
#
# COMPACT_ATOMS: atom_id res chain seq x y z
N SER A 1 -16.77 -4.82 8.73
CA SER A 1 -16.52 -3.38 8.98
C SER A 1 -15.56 -3.25 10.15
N LEU A 2 -14.63 -2.31 10.03
CA LEU A 2 -13.68 -2.02 11.11
C LEU A 2 -14.39 -1.40 12.31
N SER A 3 -13.94 -1.76 13.51
CA SER A 3 -14.53 -1.28 14.76
C SER A 3 -13.97 0.10 15.12
N GLU A 4 -14.83 1.11 15.30
CA GLU A 4 -14.42 2.49 15.66
C GLU A 4 -13.71 2.60 17.02
N HIS A 5 -13.80 1.56 17.87
CA HIS A 5 -13.24 1.56 19.21
C HIS A 5 -12.17 0.49 19.44
N ALA A 6 -11.65 -0.10 18.36
CA ALA A 6 -10.61 -1.10 18.46
C ALA A 6 -9.35 -0.51 19.10
N ARG A 7 -8.84 -1.13 20.15
CA ARG A 7 -7.57 -0.74 20.80
C ARG A 7 -6.34 -1.16 19.99
N LYS A 8 -6.49 -2.10 19.08
CA LYS A 8 -5.51 -2.60 18.13
C LYS A 8 -6.08 -2.49 16.73
N PRO A 9 -5.22 -2.30 15.70
CA PRO A 9 -5.67 -2.35 14.32
C PRO A 9 -6.39 -3.66 14.01
N GLU A 10 -7.53 -3.58 13.35
CA GLU A 10 -8.23 -4.71 12.72
C GLU A 10 -7.90 -4.70 11.23
N LEU A 11 -7.72 -5.86 10.65
CA LEU A 11 -7.24 -6.02 9.29
C LEU A 11 -8.38 -6.35 8.34
N VAL A 12 -8.43 -5.68 7.20
CA VAL A 12 -9.19 -6.10 6.03
C VAL A 12 -8.17 -6.55 4.98
N ILE A 13 -8.26 -7.82 4.57
CA ILE A 13 -7.32 -8.40 3.61
C ILE A 13 -7.89 -8.34 2.19
N GLY A 14 -7.01 -8.13 1.21
CA GLY A 14 -7.37 -8.19 -0.20
C GLY A 14 -7.78 -9.60 -0.61
N ASN A 15 -8.70 -9.71 -1.56
CA ASN A 15 -9.27 -10.98 -2.02
C ASN A 15 -8.26 -11.89 -2.75
N ALA A 16 -7.14 -11.35 -3.27
CA ALA A 16 -6.06 -12.14 -3.87
C ALA A 16 -4.94 -12.49 -2.87
N MET A 17 -5.05 -12.10 -1.60
CA MET A 17 -4.02 -12.41 -0.60
C MET A 17 -3.81 -13.91 -0.39
N GLY A 18 -4.82 -14.75 -0.68
CA GLY A 18 -4.70 -16.21 -0.58
C GLY A 18 -3.59 -16.82 -1.44
N TYR A 19 -3.19 -16.13 -2.52
CA TYR A 19 -2.06 -16.56 -3.35
C TYR A 19 -0.69 -16.31 -2.70
N MET A 20 -0.63 -15.43 -1.71
CA MET A 20 0.61 -15.07 -1.01
C MET A 20 0.85 -15.91 0.25
N PHE A 21 -0.12 -16.73 0.68
CA PHE A 21 -0.01 -17.60 1.83
C PHE A 21 0.07 -19.06 1.41
N PHE A 22 0.91 -19.81 2.08
CA PHE A 22 1.15 -21.23 1.80
C PHE A 22 0.90 -22.05 3.06
N HIS A 23 0.41 -23.27 2.89
CA HIS A 23 0.38 -24.24 3.97
C HIS A 23 1.80 -24.63 4.36
N GLU A 24 2.03 -24.86 5.64
CA GLU A 24 3.33 -25.30 6.15
C GLU A 24 3.80 -26.58 5.43
N GLY A 25 5.00 -26.51 4.85
CA GLY A 25 5.57 -27.60 4.08
C GLY A 25 5.00 -27.80 2.68
N SER A 26 4.14 -26.91 2.19
CA SER A 26 3.54 -26.96 0.86
C SER A 26 4.09 -25.88 -0.07
N MET A 27 4.20 -26.21 -1.35
CA MET A 27 4.45 -25.22 -2.43
C MET A 27 3.15 -24.69 -3.06
N THR A 28 2.00 -25.19 -2.61
CA THR A 28 0.69 -24.78 -3.10
C THR A 28 0.19 -23.63 -2.25
N SER A 29 -0.18 -22.50 -2.87
CA SER A 29 -0.78 -21.38 -2.17
C SER A 29 -2.12 -21.76 -1.54
N TYR A 30 -2.57 -20.98 -0.55
CA TYR A 30 -3.86 -21.21 0.09
C TYR A 30 -5.02 -21.14 -0.93
N GLN A 31 -4.96 -20.19 -1.86
CA GLN A 31 -5.97 -20.02 -2.91
C GLN A 31 -5.97 -21.17 -3.92
N ASP A 32 -4.81 -21.61 -4.39
CA ASP A 32 -4.69 -22.73 -5.33
C ASP A 32 -5.17 -24.05 -4.70
N GLY A 33 -4.98 -24.19 -3.38
CA GLY A 33 -5.55 -25.27 -2.59
C GLY A 33 -7.05 -25.17 -2.31
N LYS A 34 -7.77 -24.22 -2.95
CA LYS A 34 -9.18 -23.93 -2.78
C LYS A 34 -9.56 -23.50 -1.35
N GLY A 35 -8.64 -22.80 -0.69
CA GLY A 35 -8.91 -22.17 0.60
C GLY A 35 -9.92 -21.03 0.46
N ASP A 36 -10.77 -20.84 1.45
CA ASP A 36 -11.72 -19.72 1.53
C ASP A 36 -11.18 -18.69 2.52
N LEU A 37 -10.76 -17.52 2.03
CA LEU A 37 -10.29 -16.43 2.87
C LEU A 37 -11.34 -15.93 3.88
N ASN A 38 -12.63 -16.09 3.59
CA ASN A 38 -13.69 -15.71 4.53
C ASN A 38 -13.65 -16.55 5.81
N ALA A 39 -13.07 -17.75 5.77
CA ALA A 39 -12.85 -18.56 6.97
C ALA A 39 -11.87 -17.90 7.97
N TRP A 40 -11.08 -16.91 7.52
CA TRP A 40 -10.15 -16.20 8.39
C TRP A 40 -10.77 -15.00 9.12
N ILE A 41 -11.99 -14.61 8.77
CA ILE A 41 -12.69 -13.52 9.44
C ILE A 41 -12.94 -13.90 10.91
N GLY A 42 -12.47 -13.05 11.81
CA GLY A 42 -12.49 -13.27 13.26
C GLY A 42 -11.21 -13.92 13.81
N GLU A 43 -10.40 -14.54 12.96
CA GLU A 43 -9.12 -15.13 13.34
C GLU A 43 -8.03 -14.09 13.59
N LYS A 44 -6.95 -14.49 14.26
CA LYS A 44 -5.81 -13.64 14.57
C LYS A 44 -4.61 -14.00 13.70
N ALA A 45 -4.23 -13.09 12.83
CA ALA A 45 -2.99 -13.18 12.08
C ALA A 45 -1.80 -12.67 12.91
N LYS A 46 -0.66 -13.37 12.86
CA LYS A 46 0.61 -12.83 13.35
C LYS A 46 1.12 -11.83 12.30
N VAL A 47 1.31 -10.60 12.71
CA VAL A 47 1.77 -9.50 11.85
C VAL A 47 3.05 -8.95 12.40
N SER A 48 4.05 -8.80 11.53
CA SER A 48 5.31 -8.12 11.81
C SER A 48 5.33 -6.80 11.04
N LEU A 49 5.46 -5.69 11.77
CA LEU A 49 5.57 -4.35 11.22
C LEU A 49 6.99 -3.84 11.42
N GLY A 50 7.63 -3.39 10.35
CA GLY A 50 9.03 -2.94 10.38
C GLY A 50 10.02 -4.05 10.10
N LEU A 51 11.30 -3.67 10.17
CA LEU A 51 12.43 -4.55 9.94
C LEU A 51 13.41 -4.37 11.11
N ASP A 52 14.14 -5.42 11.44
CA ASP A 52 15.22 -5.43 12.42
C ASP A 52 14.79 -5.06 13.86
N GLU A 53 15.61 -4.29 14.56
CA GLU A 53 15.46 -3.99 16.00
C GLU A 53 14.17 -3.21 16.37
N ASN A 54 13.51 -2.60 15.37
CA ASN A 54 12.26 -1.85 15.55
C ASN A 54 11.02 -2.63 15.12
N GLU A 55 11.15 -3.93 14.91
CA GLU A 55 10.02 -4.79 14.52
C GLU A 55 8.97 -4.88 15.63
N ILE A 56 7.73 -4.54 15.30
CA ILE A 56 6.57 -4.75 16.15
C ILE A 56 5.89 -6.03 15.71
N THR A 57 6.00 -7.09 16.48
CA THR A 57 5.27 -8.33 16.22
C THR A 57 4.05 -8.44 17.14
N ASP A 58 2.86 -8.58 16.58
CA ASP A 58 1.62 -8.74 17.34
C ASP A 58 0.63 -9.67 16.61
N ARG A 59 -0.44 -10.03 17.30
CA ARG A 59 -1.57 -10.75 16.71
C ARG A 59 -2.75 -9.80 16.53
N LEU A 60 -3.10 -9.55 15.26
CA LEU A 60 -4.17 -8.66 14.86
C LEU A 60 -5.35 -9.46 14.29
N THR A 61 -6.57 -9.02 14.59
CA THR A 61 -7.78 -9.69 14.13
C THR A 61 -8.08 -9.36 12.67
N ILE A 62 -8.41 -10.34 11.87
CA ILE A 62 -8.94 -10.16 10.52
C ILE A 62 -10.42 -9.84 10.63
N ALA A 63 -10.79 -8.59 10.33
CA ALA A 63 -12.17 -8.09 10.41
C ALA A 63 -12.96 -8.31 9.12
N GLY A 64 -12.28 -8.59 8.02
CA GLY A 64 -12.95 -8.79 6.73
C GLY A 64 -12.00 -9.15 5.61
N VAL A 65 -12.61 -9.57 4.50
CA VAL A 65 -11.97 -9.83 3.21
C VAL A 65 -12.64 -8.92 2.19
N MET A 66 -11.86 -8.32 1.30
CA MET A 66 -12.41 -7.52 0.20
C MET A 66 -13.20 -8.40 -0.76
N GLN A 67 -14.32 -7.87 -1.23
CA GLN A 67 -15.10 -8.53 -2.29
C GLN A 67 -14.42 -8.31 -3.65
N GLY A 68 -14.49 -9.30 -4.52
CA GLY A 68 -13.94 -9.24 -5.86
C GLY A 68 -13.50 -10.62 -6.35
N ASP A 69 -13.08 -10.68 -7.60
CA ASP A 69 -12.51 -11.88 -8.16
C ASP A 69 -11.05 -12.02 -7.68
N ALA A 70 -10.72 -13.16 -7.09
CA ALA A 70 -9.36 -13.43 -6.61
C ALA A 70 -8.34 -13.54 -7.76
N ASP A 71 -8.79 -13.83 -8.96
CA ASP A 71 -7.95 -13.90 -10.17
C ASP A 71 -7.72 -12.51 -10.80
N GLU A 72 -8.45 -11.49 -10.35
CA GLU A 72 -8.25 -10.10 -10.76
C GLU A 72 -7.17 -9.45 -9.88
N PHE A 73 -5.92 -9.58 -10.30
CA PHE A 73 -4.78 -9.01 -9.58
C PHE A 73 -4.74 -7.48 -9.73
N SER A 74 -4.93 -6.79 -8.62
CA SER A 74 -4.78 -5.35 -8.49
C SER A 74 -3.97 -5.03 -7.23
N GLU A 75 -3.49 -3.80 -7.11
CA GLU A 75 -2.82 -3.35 -5.89
C GLU A 75 -3.73 -3.52 -4.67
N GLN A 76 -5.01 -3.23 -4.82
CA GLN A 76 -6.00 -3.35 -3.77
C GLN A 76 -6.25 -4.81 -3.37
N SER A 77 -6.33 -5.72 -4.35
CA SER A 77 -6.59 -7.14 -4.08
C SER A 77 -5.44 -7.85 -3.37
N GLN A 78 -4.22 -7.30 -3.45
CA GLN A 78 -3.00 -7.84 -2.86
C GLN A 78 -2.54 -7.07 -1.61
N SER A 79 -3.36 -6.17 -1.08
CA SER A 79 -3.00 -5.32 0.05
C SER A 79 -3.77 -5.67 1.31
N ILE A 80 -3.24 -5.22 2.44
CA ILE A 80 -3.89 -5.32 3.75
C ILE A 80 -4.22 -3.90 4.21
N TYR A 81 -5.43 -3.70 4.68
CA TYR A 81 -5.96 -2.40 5.11
C TYR A 81 -6.31 -2.42 6.58
N CYS A 82 -6.20 -1.28 7.22
CA CYS A 82 -6.69 -1.03 8.56
C CYS A 82 -7.08 0.43 8.72
N ASP A 83 -7.76 0.76 9.82
CA ASP A 83 -8.06 2.14 10.15
C ASP A 83 -6.78 2.93 10.45
N ILE A 84 -6.61 4.09 9.80
CA ILE A 84 -5.38 4.88 9.88
C ILE A 84 -5.18 5.51 11.26
N ASP A 85 -6.24 5.92 11.94
CA ASP A 85 -6.12 6.58 13.24
C ASP A 85 -5.84 5.57 14.34
N VAL A 86 -6.43 4.37 14.24
CA VAL A 86 -6.12 3.25 15.11
C VAL A 86 -4.68 2.79 14.89
N LEU A 87 -4.23 2.68 13.64
CA LEU A 87 -2.84 2.33 13.31
C LEU A 87 -1.85 3.36 13.87
N ARG A 88 -2.11 4.65 13.68
CA ARG A 88 -1.26 5.73 14.23
C ARG A 88 -1.15 5.68 15.74
N ALA A 89 -2.27 5.50 16.43
CA ALA A 89 -2.29 5.38 17.89
C ALA A 89 -1.52 4.13 18.34
N TYR A 90 -1.68 3.03 17.63
CA TYR A 90 -0.97 1.78 17.88
C TYR A 90 0.54 1.94 17.70
N LEU A 91 0.99 2.51 16.58
CA LEU A 91 2.41 2.73 16.30
C LEU A 91 3.05 3.69 17.32
N LYS A 92 2.36 4.78 17.71
CA LYS A 92 2.83 5.69 18.77
C LYS A 92 3.02 4.97 20.10
N LYS A 93 2.11 4.07 20.46
CA LYS A 93 2.20 3.29 21.71
C LYS A 93 3.40 2.35 21.73
N HIS A 94 3.83 1.86 20.58
CA HIS A 94 4.96 0.93 20.42
C HIS A 94 6.26 1.65 19.97
N ALA A 95 6.28 2.97 20.00
CA ALA A 95 7.47 3.75 19.65
C ALA A 95 8.64 3.39 20.55
N ALA A 96 9.75 2.96 19.96
CA ALA A 96 11.00 2.70 20.66
C ALA A 96 11.80 4.01 20.81
N GLN A 97 12.16 4.38 22.03
CA GLN A 97 12.94 5.60 22.31
C GLN A 97 12.34 6.89 21.68
N GLY A 98 11.00 6.94 21.57
CA GLY A 98 10.30 8.07 20.93
C GLY A 98 10.20 7.99 19.41
N ASN A 99 10.82 7.01 18.76
CA ASN A 99 10.79 6.82 17.32
C ASN A 99 9.56 5.99 16.92
N VAL A 100 8.68 6.59 16.16
CA VAL A 100 7.49 5.91 15.63
C VAL A 100 7.87 5.19 14.33
N LEU A 101 7.56 3.91 14.25
CA LEU A 101 7.83 3.11 13.06
C LEU A 101 7.23 3.76 11.80
N GLY A 102 8.03 3.83 10.73
CA GLY A 102 7.62 4.42 9.45
C GLY A 102 7.61 5.95 9.43
N GLN A 103 8.02 6.62 10.53
CA GLN A 103 8.16 8.07 10.54
C GLN A 103 9.62 8.49 10.48
N PRO A 104 9.96 9.51 9.66
CA PRO A 104 11.31 10.04 9.61
C PRO A 104 11.65 10.81 10.90
N LEU A 105 12.95 10.97 11.13
CA LEU A 105 13.48 11.86 12.15
C LEU A 105 13.91 13.20 11.52
N ASP A 106 13.91 14.25 12.30
CA ASP A 106 14.46 15.52 11.90
C ASP A 106 16.01 15.46 11.81
N LYS A 107 16.64 16.53 11.35
CA LYS A 107 18.11 16.63 11.23
C LYS A 107 18.88 16.47 12.55
N ASN A 108 18.20 16.56 13.69
CA ASN A 108 18.78 16.40 15.01
C ASN A 108 18.47 15.02 15.62
N GLY A 109 17.82 14.13 14.87
CA GLY A 109 17.42 12.80 15.30
C GLY A 109 16.15 12.76 16.15
N ASN A 110 15.34 13.82 16.16
CA ASN A 110 14.09 13.85 16.91
C ASN A 110 12.89 13.51 16.02
N ALA A 111 11.88 12.87 16.61
CA ALA A 111 10.62 12.63 15.94
C ALA A 111 9.88 13.96 15.68
N TYR A 112 9.24 14.07 14.52
CA TYR A 112 8.35 15.20 14.23
C TYR A 112 7.12 15.19 15.14
N THR A 113 6.62 16.37 15.48
CA THR A 113 5.41 16.53 16.30
C THR A 113 4.14 16.16 15.55
N SER A 114 4.15 16.31 14.21
CA SER A 114 3.08 15.94 13.31
C SER A 114 3.45 14.70 12.49
N TRP A 115 2.43 14.00 11.99
CA TRP A 115 2.64 12.85 11.11
C TRP A 115 3.16 13.32 9.75
N VAL A 116 4.25 12.69 9.29
CA VAL A 116 4.88 13.01 8.00
C VAL A 116 4.49 11.95 6.97
N TYR A 117 4.00 12.39 5.82
CA TYR A 117 3.67 11.52 4.70
C TYR A 117 4.78 11.56 3.65
N SER A 118 5.18 10.41 3.15
CA SER A 118 6.19 10.29 2.09
C SER A 118 5.62 10.61 0.72
N SER A 119 4.34 10.36 0.52
CA SER A 119 3.64 10.63 -0.75
C SER A 119 2.16 10.93 -0.51
N VAL A 120 1.58 11.65 -1.45
CA VAL A 120 0.15 11.98 -1.48
C VAL A 120 -0.37 11.78 -2.90
N VAL A 121 -1.50 11.12 -3.03
CA VAL A 121 -2.20 10.99 -4.30
C VAL A 121 -3.21 12.12 -4.41
N VAL A 122 -3.13 12.88 -5.50
CA VAL A 122 -4.07 13.97 -5.81
C VAL A 122 -4.93 13.54 -6.98
N GLU A 123 -6.22 13.40 -6.73
CA GLU A 123 -7.20 13.12 -7.78
C GLU A 123 -7.63 14.42 -8.45
N VAL A 124 -7.57 14.47 -9.78
CA VAL A 124 -7.95 15.62 -10.58
C VAL A 124 -9.21 15.28 -11.38
N GLY A 125 -10.27 16.05 -11.21
CA GLY A 125 -11.59 15.74 -11.78
C GLY A 125 -11.65 15.75 -13.31
N LYS A 126 -10.73 16.50 -13.98
CA LYS A 126 -10.65 16.56 -15.44
C LYS A 126 -9.21 16.40 -15.89
N MET A 127 -9.01 15.63 -16.97
CA MET A 127 -7.70 15.38 -17.54
C MET A 127 -7.01 16.67 -18.03
N GLU A 128 -7.76 17.64 -18.52
CA GLU A 128 -7.26 18.93 -18.98
C GLU A 128 -6.66 19.78 -17.87
N ASP A 129 -7.09 19.59 -16.62
CA ASP A 129 -6.61 20.33 -15.45
C ASP A 129 -5.33 19.72 -14.84
N VAL A 130 -4.93 18.50 -15.25
CA VAL A 130 -3.79 17.78 -14.67
C VAL A 130 -2.50 18.60 -14.78
N GLU A 131 -2.20 19.19 -15.94
CA GLU A 131 -0.99 19.97 -16.14
C GLU A 131 -0.93 21.22 -15.26
N PHE A 132 -2.07 21.87 -15.08
CA PHE A 132 -2.19 23.03 -14.19
C PHE A 132 -1.94 22.65 -12.73
N VAL A 133 -2.54 21.55 -12.27
CA VAL A 133 -2.35 21.06 -10.90
C VAL A 133 -0.92 20.62 -10.66
N VAL A 134 -0.33 19.88 -11.59
CA VAL A 134 1.09 19.46 -11.54
C VAL A 134 2.01 20.66 -11.41
N LYS A 135 1.85 21.66 -12.27
CA LYS A 135 2.67 22.89 -12.21
C LYS A 135 2.53 23.60 -10.86
N LYS A 136 1.30 23.73 -10.36
CA LYS A 136 1.07 24.37 -9.07
C LYS A 136 1.73 23.62 -7.91
N LEU A 137 1.72 22.28 -7.92
CA LEU A 137 2.41 21.48 -6.92
C LEU A 137 3.93 21.63 -7.03
N GLN A 138 4.47 21.65 -8.23
CA GLN A 138 5.90 21.88 -8.47
C GLN A 138 6.34 23.27 -8.00
N ASP A 139 5.55 24.31 -8.27
CA ASP A 139 5.79 25.67 -7.79
C ASP A 139 5.79 25.74 -6.23
N MET A 140 5.08 24.83 -5.57
CA MET A 140 5.08 24.65 -4.11
C MET A 140 6.28 23.83 -3.61
N GLY A 141 7.15 23.33 -4.50
CA GLY A 141 8.34 22.54 -4.16
C GLY A 141 8.11 21.03 -4.05
N TYR A 142 6.93 20.50 -4.43
CA TYR A 142 6.68 19.07 -4.44
C TYR A 142 7.22 18.41 -5.71
N GLN A 143 7.78 17.22 -5.54
CA GLN A 143 8.04 16.34 -6.69
C GLN A 143 6.73 15.68 -7.10
N THR A 144 6.42 15.70 -8.38
CA THR A 144 5.17 15.16 -8.93
C THR A 144 5.47 14.13 -10.01
N THR A 145 4.68 13.07 -10.01
CA THR A 145 4.57 12.11 -11.12
C THR A 145 3.11 12.05 -11.55
N ASN A 146 2.83 11.94 -12.84
CA ASN A 146 1.48 11.81 -13.33
C ASN A 146 1.39 10.74 -14.43
N MET A 147 0.21 10.12 -14.53
CA MET A 147 -0.03 9.05 -15.50
C MET A 147 0.08 9.51 -16.96
N LYS A 148 -0.10 10.80 -17.24
CA LYS A 148 0.04 11.37 -18.58
C LYS A 148 1.51 11.30 -19.03
N GLU A 149 2.45 11.70 -18.18
CA GLU A 149 3.89 11.61 -18.48
C GLU A 149 4.32 10.17 -18.71
N TYR A 150 3.83 9.25 -17.87
CA TYR A 150 4.10 7.83 -18.03
C TYR A 150 3.58 7.30 -19.38
N ARG A 151 2.34 7.63 -19.74
CA ARG A 151 1.75 7.27 -21.03
C ARG A 151 2.50 7.88 -22.20
N ASP A 152 2.84 9.17 -22.13
CA ASP A 152 3.54 9.88 -23.20
C ASP A 152 4.95 9.31 -23.41
N THR A 153 5.62 8.90 -22.34
CA THR A 153 6.92 8.21 -22.42
C THR A 153 6.78 6.84 -23.06
N ALA A 154 5.77 6.04 -22.65
CA ALA A 154 5.49 4.76 -23.27
C ALA A 154 5.18 4.88 -24.78
N MET A 155 4.35 5.86 -25.15
CA MET A 155 4.01 6.12 -26.55
C MET A 155 5.23 6.58 -27.40
N ARG A 156 6.15 7.35 -26.81
CA ARG A 156 7.43 7.70 -27.49
C ARG A 156 8.26 6.45 -27.75
N THR A 157 8.35 5.55 -26.76
CA THR A 157 9.09 4.30 -26.90
C THR A 157 8.49 3.42 -28.02
N VAL A 158 7.15 3.29 -28.03
CA VAL A 158 6.44 2.54 -29.10
C VAL A 158 6.73 3.13 -30.47
N ARG A 159 6.60 4.46 -30.64
CA ARG A 159 6.91 5.14 -31.91
C ARG A 159 8.36 4.94 -32.36
N MET A 160 9.30 4.97 -31.41
CA MET A 160 10.71 4.72 -31.68
C MET A 160 10.93 3.29 -32.19
N LEU A 161 10.27 2.31 -31.58
CA LEU A 161 10.30 0.91 -32.04
C LEU A 161 9.66 0.74 -33.43
N GLU A 162 8.53 1.40 -33.68
CA GLU A 162 7.88 1.39 -35.01
C GLU A 162 8.79 1.96 -36.09
N LEU A 163 9.51 3.06 -35.81
CA LEU A 163 10.47 3.64 -36.74
C LEU A 163 11.65 2.71 -37.00
N LEU A 164 12.16 2.03 -35.97
CA LEU A 164 13.27 1.07 -36.12
C LEU A 164 12.84 -0.17 -36.92
N LEU A 165 11.63 -0.68 -36.67
CA LEU A 165 11.10 -1.86 -37.36
C LEU A 165 10.58 -1.52 -38.78
N GLY A 166 9.94 -0.35 -38.94
CA GLY A 166 9.46 0.11 -40.25
C GLY A 166 10.56 0.56 -41.23
N GLY A 167 11.79 0.82 -40.74
CA GLY A 167 12.95 1.13 -41.56
C GLY A 167 13.68 -0.10 -42.12
N ILE A 168 13.22 -1.32 -41.84
CA ILE A 168 13.81 -2.58 -42.29
C ILE A 168 12.98 -3.22 -43.46
N GLY A 169 11.99 -2.51 -43.98
CA GLY A 169 11.13 -2.96 -45.09
C GLY A 169 11.50 -2.36 -46.44
#